data_1c92ef6feca8b6d22c0410a454ad1628
#
_entry.id   1c92ef6feca8b6d22c0410a454ad1628
#
_cell.length_a   1.000
_cell.length_b   1.000
_cell.length_c   1.000
_cell.angle_alpha   90.00
_cell.angle_beta   90.00
_cell.angle_gamma   90.00
#
_symmetry.space_group_name_H-M   'P 1'
#
loop_
_entity.id
_entity.type
_entity.pdbx_description
1 polymer ?
#
loop_
_entity_poly.entity_id
_entity_poly.type
_entity_poly.pdbx_seq_one_letter_code
_entity_poly.pdbx_strand_id
1 'polypeptide(L)'
;MKREKKSKPSQYVQSLNNMRVLNYNVYNMGKMEKLLYTLLAFVVGAAVGYLFYGGLGKDDYGNSTQITYICNIAISCLTGFVAVRLFIPVRTRQLCTRRQKELRNQFADMLEALATSLSAGKNVNDSFQGIYGDMKIQYGKNAYIVYEIQVILAGVNNNIPIEDLLMHFGRRSGVKDIENFAQVFSTAFRKGGNLKDIIQNTHEIIHDKMSIEMDIESVVASNKMEQNIMIVLPILLVGFIKMTSPEFASNFASGSGIAATTIAIGCFVAAYFIGQKILDIKL
;
A
#
# COMPACT_ATOMS: atom_id res chain seq x y z
N MET A 1 -1.06 -18.25 32.24
CA MET A 1 -0.09 -17.60 31.34
C MET A 1 -0.84 -16.52 30.50
N LYS A 2 -0.77 -15.24 30.91
CA LYS A 2 -1.38 -14.13 30.16
C LYS A 2 -0.59 -13.93 28.86
N ARG A 3 -1.23 -14.13 27.70
CA ARG A 3 -0.69 -13.70 26.40
C ARG A 3 -0.49 -12.20 26.45
N GLU A 4 0.75 -11.74 26.52
CA GLU A 4 1.09 -10.34 26.30
C GLU A 4 0.51 -9.93 24.93
N LYS A 5 -0.42 -8.98 24.94
CA LYS A 5 -0.86 -8.29 23.72
C LYS A 5 0.36 -7.61 23.15
N LYS A 6 0.98 -8.17 22.09
CA LYS A 6 1.98 -7.46 21.28
C LYS A 6 1.38 -6.11 20.92
N SER A 7 1.91 -5.05 21.53
CA SER A 7 1.54 -3.67 21.19
C SER A 7 1.75 -3.49 19.68
N LYS A 8 0.77 -2.92 18.99
CA LYS A 8 0.95 -2.60 17.57
C LYS A 8 2.19 -1.72 17.44
N PRO A 9 3.08 -2.01 16.48
CA PRO A 9 4.27 -1.20 16.28
C PRO A 9 3.88 0.27 16.08
N SER A 10 4.59 1.16 16.75
CA SER A 10 4.32 2.60 16.71
C SER A 10 4.66 3.17 15.34
N GLN A 11 3.77 4.00 14.78
CA GLN A 11 4.03 4.73 13.54
C GLN A 11 5.10 5.82 13.73
N TYR A 12 5.35 6.24 14.96
CA TYR A 12 6.37 7.21 15.30
C TYR A 12 7.34 6.61 16.30
N VAL A 13 8.62 6.83 16.08
CA VAL A 13 9.71 6.42 16.95
C VAL A 13 10.56 7.63 17.33
N GLN A 14 11.37 7.50 18.36
CA GLN A 14 12.33 8.55 18.70
C GLN A 14 13.57 8.39 17.83
N SER A 15 14.06 9.52 17.29
CA SER A 15 15.35 9.61 16.61
C SER A 15 16.49 9.68 17.62
N LEU A 16 17.73 9.58 17.15
CA LEU A 16 18.93 9.73 17.97
C LEU A 16 19.04 11.10 18.66
N ASN A 17 18.40 12.12 18.09
CA ASN A 17 18.30 13.49 18.66
C ASN A 17 17.01 13.71 19.45
N ASN A 18 16.32 12.65 19.91
CA ASN A 18 15.05 12.68 20.63
C ASN A 18 13.85 13.31 19.88
N MET A 19 13.99 13.62 18.60
CA MET A 19 12.87 14.06 17.77
C MET A 19 11.94 12.89 17.47
N ARG A 20 10.65 13.17 17.39
CA ARG A 20 9.63 12.18 17.03
C ARG A 20 9.61 12.01 15.52
N VAL A 21 10.11 10.89 15.01
CA VAL A 21 10.26 10.61 13.58
C VAL A 21 9.34 9.50 13.10
N LEU A 22 9.02 9.51 11.82
CA LEU A 22 8.14 8.53 11.19
C LEU A 22 8.85 7.19 11.01
N ASN A 23 8.15 6.10 11.34
CA ASN A 23 8.52 4.73 10.95
C ASN A 23 7.74 4.36 9.69
N TYR A 24 8.42 4.29 8.57
CA TYR A 24 7.79 4.03 7.26
C TYR A 24 7.38 2.57 7.07
N ASN A 25 7.85 1.66 7.95
CA ASN A 25 7.44 0.25 7.95
C ASN A 25 6.02 0.05 8.47
N VAL A 26 5.45 1.05 9.14
CA VAL A 26 4.14 0.96 9.80
C VAL A 26 3.24 2.08 9.33
N TYR A 27 2.07 1.70 8.81
CA TYR A 27 1.01 2.64 8.49
C TYR A 27 -0.19 2.39 9.40
N ASN A 28 -0.55 3.36 10.20
CA ASN A 28 -1.77 3.35 10.99
C ASN A 28 -2.77 4.32 10.36
N MET A 29 -3.84 3.77 9.78
CA MET A 29 -4.92 4.59 9.21
C MET A 29 -5.53 5.50 10.27
N GLY A 30 -5.81 6.75 9.90
CA GLY A 30 -6.59 7.68 10.70
C GLY A 30 -7.99 7.12 11.00
N LYS A 31 -8.61 7.57 12.11
CA LYS A 31 -9.95 7.08 12.50
C LYS A 31 -11.00 7.33 11.40
N MET A 32 -11.00 8.52 10.79
CA MET A 32 -11.92 8.88 9.71
C MET A 32 -11.64 8.10 8.43
N GLU A 33 -10.37 7.96 8.06
CA GLU A 33 -9.94 7.19 6.90
C GLU A 33 -10.35 5.71 7.02
N LYS A 34 -10.09 5.11 8.19
CA LYS A 34 -10.49 3.74 8.48
C LYS A 34 -11.99 3.54 8.42
N LEU A 35 -12.76 4.49 9.00
CA LEU A 35 -14.22 4.43 8.99
C LEU A 35 -14.75 4.49 7.56
N LEU A 36 -14.23 5.40 6.73
CA LEU A 36 -14.65 5.56 5.33
C LEU A 36 -14.38 4.29 4.51
N TYR A 37 -13.17 3.72 4.61
CA TYR A 37 -12.86 2.46 3.93
C TYR A 37 -13.66 1.27 4.46
N THR A 38 -13.96 1.23 5.76
CA THR A 38 -14.80 0.19 6.37
C THR A 38 -16.23 0.27 5.83
N LEU A 39 -16.81 1.47 5.79
CA LEU A 39 -18.16 1.69 5.27
C LEU A 39 -18.25 1.34 3.78
N LEU A 40 -17.29 1.81 2.98
CA LEU A 40 -17.25 1.51 1.55
C LEU A 40 -17.13 0.00 1.28
N ALA A 41 -16.20 -0.68 1.96
CA ALA A 41 -16.02 -2.12 1.81
C ALA A 41 -17.26 -2.91 2.26
N PHE A 42 -17.93 -2.45 3.33
CA PHE A 42 -19.16 -3.07 3.82
C PHE A 42 -20.30 -2.91 2.83
N VAL A 43 -20.53 -1.71 2.30
CA VAL A 43 -21.60 -1.44 1.32
C VAL A 43 -21.40 -2.27 0.05
N VAL A 44 -20.17 -2.28 -0.50
CA VAL A 44 -19.86 -3.07 -1.70
C VAL A 44 -20.03 -4.57 -1.43
N GLY A 45 -19.50 -5.07 -0.31
CA GLY A 45 -19.63 -6.48 0.06
C GLY A 45 -21.08 -6.90 0.31
N ALA A 46 -21.89 -6.06 0.95
CA ALA A 46 -23.30 -6.29 1.18
C ALA A 46 -24.11 -6.28 -0.13
N ALA A 47 -23.81 -5.35 -1.04
CA ALA A 47 -24.44 -5.28 -2.36
C ALA A 47 -24.15 -6.53 -3.20
N VAL A 48 -22.90 -7.00 -3.24
CA VAL A 48 -22.51 -8.24 -3.92
C VAL A 48 -23.22 -9.44 -3.29
N GLY A 49 -23.24 -9.54 -1.96
CA GLY A 49 -23.95 -10.62 -1.25
C GLY A 49 -25.44 -10.64 -1.56
N TYR A 50 -26.10 -9.50 -1.56
CA TYR A 50 -27.50 -9.36 -1.94
C TYR A 50 -27.73 -9.74 -3.40
N LEU A 51 -26.85 -9.36 -4.31
CA LEU A 51 -26.95 -9.66 -5.73
C LEU A 51 -26.90 -11.17 -6.00
N PHE A 52 -26.01 -11.90 -5.35
CA PHE A 52 -25.87 -13.34 -5.58
C PHE A 52 -26.87 -14.18 -4.81
N TYR A 53 -27.16 -13.85 -3.57
CA TYR A 53 -27.98 -14.64 -2.65
C TYR A 53 -29.32 -13.98 -2.28
N GLY A 54 -29.62 -12.80 -2.81
CA GLY A 54 -30.89 -12.12 -2.56
C GLY A 54 -32.07 -12.87 -3.13
N GLY A 55 -33.15 -12.96 -2.33
CA GLY A 55 -34.40 -13.63 -2.72
C GLY A 55 -34.56 -15.05 -2.17
N LEU A 56 -33.67 -15.48 -1.27
CA LEU A 56 -33.80 -16.74 -0.54
C LEU A 56 -35.03 -16.75 0.35
N GLY A 57 -35.80 -17.86 0.30
CA GLY A 57 -37.00 -18.03 1.13
C GLY A 57 -38.24 -17.31 0.58
N LYS A 58 -38.33 -17.08 -0.73
CA LYS A 58 -39.57 -16.69 -1.42
C LYS A 58 -40.56 -17.86 -1.38
N ASP A 59 -41.84 -17.52 -1.29
CA ASP A 59 -42.92 -18.48 -1.35
C ASP A 59 -43.07 -19.07 -2.76
N ASP A 60 -43.78 -20.19 -2.92
CA ASP A 60 -44.03 -20.87 -4.21
C ASP A 60 -44.66 -19.95 -5.26
N TYR A 61 -45.28 -18.85 -4.83
CA TYR A 61 -45.84 -17.79 -5.68
C TYR A 61 -44.88 -16.65 -6.00
N GLY A 62 -43.59 -16.74 -5.56
CA GLY A 62 -42.55 -15.71 -5.80
C GLY A 62 -42.63 -14.48 -4.90
N ASN A 63 -43.53 -14.47 -3.90
CA ASN A 63 -43.68 -13.35 -2.97
C ASN A 63 -42.61 -13.38 -1.87
N SER A 64 -42.15 -12.21 -1.47
CA SER A 64 -41.16 -12.07 -0.41
C SER A 64 -41.77 -12.31 0.97
N THR A 65 -41.35 -13.34 1.66
CA THR A 65 -41.80 -13.72 3.01
C THR A 65 -40.94 -12.98 4.06
N GLN A 66 -41.38 -12.90 5.32
CA GLN A 66 -40.55 -12.35 6.41
C GLN A 66 -39.20 -13.05 6.51
N ILE A 67 -39.16 -14.37 6.27
CA ILE A 67 -37.92 -15.16 6.23
C ILE A 67 -36.98 -14.65 5.12
N THR A 68 -37.50 -14.26 3.96
CA THR A 68 -36.70 -13.70 2.85
C THR A 68 -35.97 -12.42 3.26
N TYR A 69 -36.64 -11.51 3.98
CA TYR A 69 -36.02 -10.27 4.46
C TYR A 69 -34.94 -10.55 5.49
N ILE A 70 -35.18 -11.47 6.43
CA ILE A 70 -34.19 -11.85 7.46
C ILE A 70 -32.97 -12.49 6.80
N CYS A 71 -33.14 -13.41 5.87
CA CYS A 71 -32.07 -14.07 5.15
C CYS A 71 -31.25 -13.05 4.33
N ASN A 72 -31.92 -12.16 3.60
CA ASN A 72 -31.24 -11.12 2.81
C ASN A 72 -30.38 -10.21 3.67
N ILE A 73 -30.89 -9.74 4.81
CA ILE A 73 -30.15 -8.90 5.75
C ILE A 73 -28.96 -9.68 6.36
N ALA A 74 -29.21 -10.90 6.80
CA ALA A 74 -28.16 -11.73 7.43
C ALA A 74 -27.01 -12.02 6.45
N ILE A 75 -27.32 -12.40 5.21
CA ILE A 75 -26.32 -12.69 4.18
C ILE A 75 -25.55 -11.41 3.80
N SER A 76 -26.28 -10.31 3.56
CA SER A 76 -25.64 -9.02 3.23
C SER A 76 -24.73 -8.53 4.35
N CYS A 77 -25.13 -8.67 5.60
CA CYS A 77 -24.27 -8.34 6.74
C CYS A 77 -23.03 -9.24 6.84
N LEU A 78 -23.21 -10.55 6.62
CA LEU A 78 -22.11 -11.52 6.68
C LEU A 78 -21.10 -11.26 5.57
N THR A 79 -21.55 -11.09 4.33
CA THR A 79 -20.66 -10.80 3.18
C THR A 79 -20.00 -9.43 3.31
N GLY A 80 -20.72 -8.42 3.79
CA GLY A 80 -20.17 -7.10 4.09
C GLY A 80 -19.08 -7.17 5.16
N PHE A 81 -19.29 -7.93 6.24
CA PHE A 81 -18.28 -8.12 7.29
C PHE A 81 -17.02 -8.85 6.78
N VAL A 82 -17.20 -9.91 5.97
CA VAL A 82 -16.08 -10.63 5.34
C VAL A 82 -15.29 -9.70 4.42
N ALA A 83 -15.98 -8.89 3.59
CA ALA A 83 -15.35 -7.92 2.71
C ALA A 83 -14.49 -6.91 3.50
N VAL A 84 -15.00 -6.35 4.59
CA VAL A 84 -14.25 -5.44 5.48
C VAL A 84 -13.01 -6.14 6.05
N ARG A 85 -13.16 -7.38 6.51
CA ARG A 85 -12.07 -8.16 7.14
C ARG A 85 -10.92 -8.43 6.18
N LEU A 86 -11.22 -8.60 4.88
CA LEU A 86 -10.22 -8.83 3.84
C LEU A 86 -9.65 -7.53 3.28
N PHE A 87 -10.47 -6.51 3.09
CA PHE A 87 -10.08 -5.27 2.43
C PHE A 87 -9.15 -4.40 3.28
N ILE A 88 -9.43 -4.22 4.58
CA ILE A 88 -8.67 -3.31 5.45
C ILE A 88 -7.17 -3.64 5.51
N PRO A 89 -6.73 -4.89 5.74
CA PRO A 89 -5.29 -5.21 5.77
C PRO A 89 -4.60 -5.00 4.43
N VAL A 90 -5.28 -5.33 3.33
CA VAL A 90 -4.75 -5.14 1.97
C VAL A 90 -4.54 -3.64 1.70
N ARG A 91 -5.54 -2.81 2.01
CA ARG A 91 -5.46 -1.36 1.82
C ARG A 91 -4.39 -0.71 2.68
N THR A 92 -4.26 -1.14 3.94
CA THR A 92 -3.19 -0.66 4.84
C THR A 92 -1.80 -0.93 4.25
N ARG A 93 -1.59 -2.14 3.72
CA ARG A 93 -0.32 -2.52 3.09
C ARG A 93 -0.05 -1.68 1.84
N GLN A 94 -1.04 -1.48 0.98
CA GLN A 94 -0.91 -0.65 -0.23
C GLN A 94 -0.50 0.80 0.11
N LEU A 95 -1.12 1.40 1.14
CA LEU A 95 -0.77 2.75 1.58
C LEU A 95 0.64 2.84 2.16
N CYS A 96 1.07 1.81 2.89
CA CYS A 96 2.44 1.70 3.40
C CYS A 96 3.46 1.64 2.24
N THR A 97 3.24 0.74 1.27
CA THR A 97 4.10 0.60 0.09
C THR A 97 4.14 1.87 -0.76
N ARG A 98 2.98 2.53 -0.95
CA ARG A 98 2.92 3.82 -1.66
C ARG A 98 3.77 4.89 -0.99
N ARG A 99 3.72 4.98 0.34
CA ARG A 99 4.56 5.91 1.12
C ARG A 99 6.05 5.61 0.96
N GLN A 100 6.42 4.33 1.00
CA GLN A 100 7.82 3.91 0.80
C GLN A 100 8.31 4.20 -0.62
N LYS A 101 7.47 3.97 -1.64
CA LYS A 101 7.77 4.30 -3.04
C LYS A 101 7.99 5.82 -3.22
N GLU A 102 7.11 6.63 -2.63
CA GLU A 102 7.24 8.09 -2.66
C GLU A 102 8.53 8.56 -1.97
N LEU A 103 8.83 8.03 -0.79
CA LEU A 103 10.09 8.33 -0.09
C LEU A 103 11.32 7.94 -0.92
N ARG A 104 11.30 6.78 -1.60
CA ARG A 104 12.41 6.31 -2.45
C ARG A 104 12.64 7.28 -3.62
N ASN A 105 11.58 7.74 -4.27
CA ASN A 105 11.69 8.70 -5.37
C ASN A 105 12.32 10.02 -4.87
N GLN A 106 11.79 10.58 -3.80
CA GLN A 106 12.33 11.79 -3.19
C GLN A 106 13.79 11.61 -2.70
N PHE A 107 14.15 10.41 -2.27
CA PHE A 107 15.52 10.07 -1.88
C PHE A 107 16.47 10.01 -3.08
N ALA A 108 16.03 9.49 -4.22
CA ALA A 108 16.83 9.47 -5.45
C ALA A 108 17.20 10.90 -5.89
N ASP A 109 16.22 11.81 -5.90
CA ASP A 109 16.45 13.22 -6.25
C ASP A 109 17.35 13.93 -5.22
N MET A 110 17.22 13.57 -3.93
CA MET A 110 18.14 14.05 -2.90
C MET A 110 19.59 13.59 -3.18
N LEU A 111 19.80 12.34 -3.60
CA LEU A 111 21.13 11.83 -3.95
C LEU A 111 21.72 12.55 -5.16
N GLU A 112 20.92 12.85 -6.19
CA GLU A 112 21.36 13.64 -7.34
C GLU A 112 21.82 15.03 -6.94
N ALA A 113 21.03 15.73 -6.13
CA ALA A 113 21.39 17.04 -5.59
C ALA A 113 22.65 16.98 -4.71
N LEU A 114 22.80 15.89 -3.92
CA LEU A 114 23.96 15.65 -3.08
C LEU A 114 25.23 15.41 -3.92
N ALA A 115 25.13 14.56 -4.95
CA ALA A 115 26.22 14.30 -5.89
C ALA A 115 26.69 15.58 -6.57
N THR A 116 25.75 16.41 -7.02
CA THR A 116 26.03 17.72 -7.66
C THR A 116 26.74 18.68 -6.68
N SER A 117 26.26 18.78 -5.45
CA SER A 117 26.82 19.65 -4.43
C SER A 117 28.26 19.24 -4.03
N LEU A 118 28.51 17.93 -3.87
CA LEU A 118 29.84 17.39 -3.60
C LEU A 118 30.79 17.54 -4.80
N SER A 119 30.26 17.44 -6.03
CA SER A 119 31.04 17.69 -7.26
C SER A 119 31.49 19.14 -7.38
N ALA A 120 30.71 20.07 -6.84
CA ALA A 120 31.09 21.48 -6.72
C ALA A 120 32.12 21.76 -5.58
N GLY A 121 32.62 20.71 -4.90
CA GLY A 121 33.63 20.82 -3.87
C GLY A 121 33.13 21.19 -2.47
N LYS A 122 31.80 21.19 -2.25
CA LYS A 122 31.26 21.43 -0.91
C LYS A 122 31.53 20.23 0.00
N ASN A 123 31.67 20.47 1.28
CA ASN A 123 31.73 19.39 2.26
C ASN A 123 30.32 18.75 2.46
N VAL A 124 30.26 17.60 3.11
CA VAL A 124 29.01 16.84 3.29
C VAL A 124 27.96 17.64 4.06
N ASN A 125 28.35 18.31 5.14
CA ASN A 125 27.41 19.05 6.00
C ASN A 125 26.81 20.26 5.26
N ASP A 126 27.64 21.03 4.55
CA ASP A 126 27.19 22.18 3.74
C ASP A 126 26.31 21.72 2.57
N SER A 127 26.61 20.53 2.00
CA SER A 127 25.80 19.93 0.97
C SER A 127 24.39 19.60 1.48
N PHE A 128 24.27 18.97 2.65
CA PHE A 128 22.95 18.68 3.25
C PHE A 128 22.16 19.95 3.58
N GLN A 129 22.83 21.04 4.01
CA GLN A 129 22.16 22.33 4.24
C GLN A 129 21.59 22.92 2.93
N GLY A 130 22.37 22.91 1.85
CA GLY A 130 21.92 23.38 0.53
C GLY A 130 20.73 22.59 0.01
N ILE A 131 20.86 21.26 0.04
CA ILE A 131 19.83 20.34 -0.46
C ILE A 131 18.52 20.47 0.32
N TYR A 132 18.54 20.79 1.61
CA TYR A 132 17.32 21.06 2.37
C TYR A 132 16.48 22.17 1.72
N GLY A 133 17.13 23.25 1.26
CA GLY A 133 16.47 24.33 0.55
C GLY A 133 15.87 23.88 -0.78
N ASP A 134 16.66 23.17 -1.57
CA ASP A 134 16.30 22.69 -2.90
C ASP A 134 15.11 21.70 -2.83
N MET A 135 15.20 20.70 -1.98
CA MET A 135 14.13 19.72 -1.79
C MET A 135 12.83 20.35 -1.24
N LYS A 136 12.96 21.39 -0.41
CA LYS A 136 11.80 22.11 0.11
C LYS A 136 11.10 22.95 -0.98
N ILE A 137 11.85 23.46 -1.95
CA ILE A 137 11.28 24.15 -3.12
C ILE A 137 10.61 23.13 -4.05
N GLN A 138 11.26 22.00 -4.32
CA GLN A 138 10.79 20.97 -5.24
C GLN A 138 9.55 20.22 -4.74
N TYR A 139 9.55 19.78 -3.47
CA TYR A 139 8.52 18.90 -2.91
C TYR A 139 7.60 19.55 -1.87
N GLY A 140 7.94 20.76 -1.41
CA GLY A 140 7.22 21.46 -0.36
C GLY A 140 7.63 21.00 1.05
N LYS A 141 7.19 21.77 2.05
CA LYS A 141 7.61 21.60 3.47
C LYS A 141 7.19 20.27 4.10
N ASN A 142 6.12 19.64 3.59
CA ASN A 142 5.52 18.45 4.18
C ASN A 142 6.02 17.15 3.54
N ALA A 143 6.96 17.22 2.60
CA ALA A 143 7.53 16.05 1.95
C ALA A 143 8.36 15.21 2.93
N TYR A 144 8.34 13.90 2.74
CA TYR A 144 9.02 12.97 3.62
C TYR A 144 10.52 13.23 3.67
N ILE A 145 11.15 13.43 2.51
CA ILE A 145 12.60 13.66 2.46
C ILE A 145 13.01 14.99 3.10
N VAL A 146 12.20 16.04 2.95
CA VAL A 146 12.48 17.35 3.57
C VAL A 146 12.48 17.23 5.08
N TYR A 147 11.53 16.49 5.64
CA TYR A 147 11.47 16.22 7.06
C TYR A 147 12.68 15.39 7.53
N GLU A 148 13.10 14.39 6.77
CA GLU A 148 14.25 13.55 7.10
C GLU A 148 15.57 14.33 7.05
N ILE A 149 15.78 15.17 6.03
CA ILE A 149 16.94 16.06 5.96
C ILE A 149 16.97 17.00 7.16
N GLN A 150 15.81 17.55 7.54
CA GLN A 150 15.73 18.42 8.74
C GLN A 150 16.13 17.68 10.02
N VAL A 151 15.71 16.41 10.18
CA VAL A 151 16.10 15.58 11.33
C VAL A 151 17.58 15.28 11.32
N ILE A 152 18.18 15.01 10.14
CA ILE A 152 19.61 14.79 9.98
C ILE A 152 20.40 16.06 10.35
N LEU A 153 20.03 17.22 9.80
CA LEU A 153 20.68 18.50 10.11
C LEU A 153 20.57 18.86 11.59
N ALA A 154 19.40 18.64 12.21
CA ALA A 154 19.25 18.86 13.64
C ALA A 154 20.13 17.91 14.48
N GLY A 155 20.33 16.67 14.02
CA GLY A 155 21.26 15.73 14.67
C GLY A 155 22.71 16.13 14.53
N VAL A 156 23.14 16.57 13.36
CA VAL A 156 24.50 17.08 13.11
C VAL A 156 24.79 18.30 13.99
N ASN A 157 23.83 19.22 14.11
CA ASN A 157 23.96 20.38 15.01
C ASN A 157 24.05 19.99 16.50
N ASN A 158 23.58 18.81 16.87
CA ASN A 158 23.73 18.21 18.19
C ASN A 158 24.99 17.32 18.31
N ASN A 159 25.94 17.45 17.39
CA ASN A 159 27.18 16.68 17.33
C ASN A 159 26.98 15.15 17.18
N ILE A 160 25.88 14.70 16.62
CA ILE A 160 25.66 13.31 16.28
C ILE A 160 26.29 13.03 14.91
N PRO A 161 27.11 11.97 14.74
CA PRO A 161 27.72 11.64 13.46
C PRO A 161 26.67 11.44 12.36
N ILE A 162 26.89 12.05 11.20
CA ILE A 162 25.94 12.02 10.09
C ILE A 162 25.68 10.58 9.59
N GLU A 163 26.69 9.74 9.62
CA GLU A 163 26.57 8.33 9.23
C GLU A 163 25.64 7.54 10.15
N ASP A 164 25.59 7.87 11.44
CA ASP A 164 24.68 7.21 12.39
C ASP A 164 23.25 7.69 12.19
N LEU A 165 23.06 8.97 11.85
CA LEU A 165 21.74 9.55 11.50
C LEU A 165 21.17 8.93 10.21
N LEU A 166 22.01 8.79 9.18
CA LEU A 166 21.65 8.14 7.93
C LEU A 166 21.34 6.66 8.13
N MET A 167 22.11 5.95 8.96
CA MET A 167 21.86 4.55 9.29
C MET A 167 20.53 4.39 10.04
N HIS A 168 20.24 5.28 10.98
CA HIS A 168 18.95 5.30 11.68
C HIS A 168 17.78 5.58 10.72
N PHE A 169 17.95 6.50 9.78
CA PHE A 169 16.97 6.76 8.72
C PHE A 169 16.77 5.54 7.83
N GLY A 170 17.84 4.93 7.31
CA GLY A 170 17.80 3.74 6.46
C GLY A 170 16.98 2.61 7.07
N ARG A 171 17.25 2.25 8.33
CA ARG A 171 16.54 1.16 9.03
C ARG A 171 15.04 1.40 9.20
N ARG A 172 14.61 2.63 9.44
CA ARG A 172 13.19 2.96 9.64
C ARG A 172 12.45 3.33 8.36
N SER A 173 13.17 3.57 7.26
CA SER A 173 12.59 3.84 5.94
C SER A 173 11.80 2.64 5.39
N GLY A 174 12.24 1.43 5.70
CA GLY A 174 11.72 0.20 5.12
C GLY A 174 12.03 0.04 3.63
N VAL A 175 12.89 0.90 3.09
CA VAL A 175 13.37 0.88 1.70
C VAL A 175 14.81 0.37 1.70
N LYS A 176 15.03 -0.79 1.08
CA LYS A 176 16.37 -1.42 1.08
C LYS A 176 17.44 -0.57 0.42
N ASP A 177 17.10 0.19 -0.60
CA ASP A 177 18.06 1.05 -1.29
C ASP A 177 18.58 2.16 -0.37
N ILE A 178 17.72 2.75 0.49
CA ILE A 178 18.11 3.73 1.49
C ILE A 178 18.98 3.10 2.59
N GLU A 179 18.62 1.89 3.04
CA GLU A 179 19.38 1.17 4.04
C GLU A 179 20.77 0.78 3.52
N ASN A 180 20.86 0.26 2.30
CA ASN A 180 22.12 -0.09 1.64
C ASN A 180 23.00 1.14 1.45
N PHE A 181 22.42 2.25 0.97
CA PHE A 181 23.14 3.52 0.87
C PHE A 181 23.75 3.94 2.22
N ALA A 182 22.95 3.92 3.28
CA ALA A 182 23.41 4.32 4.61
C ALA A 182 24.58 3.46 5.10
N GLN A 183 24.58 2.15 4.81
CA GLN A 183 25.68 1.23 5.17
C GLN A 183 26.94 1.54 4.38
N VAL A 184 26.83 1.72 3.05
CA VAL A 184 27.97 2.02 2.19
C VAL A 184 28.55 3.40 2.53
N PHE A 185 27.66 4.41 2.71
CA PHE A 185 28.05 5.75 3.13
C PHE A 185 28.80 5.74 4.45
N SER A 186 28.28 5.06 5.48
CA SER A 186 28.92 4.97 6.80
C SER A 186 30.33 4.35 6.70
N THR A 187 30.47 3.30 5.88
CA THR A 187 31.78 2.64 5.68
C THR A 187 32.77 3.55 4.98
N ALA A 188 32.35 4.23 3.92
CA ALA A 188 33.21 5.12 3.15
C ALA A 188 33.56 6.39 3.90
N PHE A 189 32.60 6.98 4.61
CA PHE A 189 32.83 8.18 5.40
C PHE A 189 33.91 7.98 6.49
N ARG A 190 33.84 6.82 7.17
CA ARG A 190 34.85 6.46 8.22
C ARG A 190 36.21 6.07 7.65
N LYS A 191 36.27 5.50 6.45
CA LYS A 191 37.51 5.04 5.82
C LYS A 191 38.15 6.07 4.88
N GLY A 192 37.56 7.25 4.70
CA GLY A 192 38.03 8.28 3.78
C GLY A 192 37.85 7.93 2.31
N GLY A 193 36.78 7.17 1.97
CA GLY A 193 36.46 6.80 0.61
C GLY A 193 35.90 7.97 -0.21
N ASN A 194 35.83 7.79 -1.56
CA ASN A 194 35.25 8.77 -2.47
C ASN A 194 33.71 8.77 -2.35
N LEU A 195 33.18 9.64 -1.48
CA LEU A 195 31.74 9.76 -1.24
C LEU A 195 30.97 10.21 -2.47
N LYS A 196 31.58 11.06 -3.33
CA LYS A 196 30.94 11.52 -4.56
C LYS A 196 30.57 10.34 -5.45
N ASP A 197 31.53 9.45 -5.74
CA ASP A 197 31.31 8.30 -6.61
C ASP A 197 30.27 7.34 -6.01
N ILE A 198 30.31 7.15 -4.69
CA ILE A 198 29.31 6.29 -4.00
C ILE A 198 27.91 6.85 -4.14
N ILE A 199 27.73 8.14 -3.94
CA ILE A 199 26.43 8.81 -4.05
C ILE A 199 25.94 8.78 -5.48
N GLN A 200 26.81 9.10 -6.45
CA GLN A 200 26.52 9.05 -7.87
C GLN A 200 26.08 7.64 -8.31
N ASN A 201 26.88 6.63 -8.01
CA ASN A 201 26.56 5.24 -8.37
C ASN A 201 25.26 4.75 -7.71
N THR A 202 25.01 5.17 -6.45
CA THR A 202 23.76 4.80 -5.78
C THR A 202 22.56 5.46 -6.43
N HIS A 203 22.67 6.73 -6.80
CA HIS A 203 21.61 7.43 -7.54
C HIS A 203 21.30 6.71 -8.86
N GLU A 204 22.32 6.39 -9.67
CA GLU A 204 22.18 5.67 -10.94
C GLU A 204 21.49 4.31 -10.75
N ILE A 205 21.91 3.52 -9.77
CA ILE A 205 21.31 2.23 -9.47
C ILE A 205 19.83 2.37 -9.09
N ILE A 206 19.48 3.36 -8.27
CA ILE A 206 18.08 3.59 -7.86
C ILE A 206 17.26 4.05 -9.05
N HIS A 207 17.78 4.96 -9.86
CA HIS A 207 17.13 5.47 -11.06
C HIS A 207 16.85 4.35 -12.08
N ASP A 208 17.85 3.49 -12.35
CA ASP A 208 17.69 2.34 -13.24
C ASP A 208 16.63 1.36 -12.75
N LYS A 209 16.63 1.05 -11.44
CA LYS A 209 15.58 0.22 -10.85
C LYS A 209 14.19 0.85 -11.00
N MET A 210 14.07 2.15 -10.80
CA MET A 210 12.79 2.86 -10.94
C MET A 210 12.31 2.84 -12.39
N SER A 211 13.20 3.00 -13.37
CA SER A 211 12.89 2.89 -14.79
C SER A 211 12.37 1.50 -15.15
N ILE A 212 13.09 0.46 -14.74
CA ILE A 212 12.67 -0.95 -14.95
C ILE A 212 11.31 -1.21 -14.30
N GLU A 213 11.08 -0.73 -13.07
CA GLU A 213 9.78 -0.88 -12.39
C GLU A 213 8.65 -0.18 -13.17
N MET A 214 8.88 1.02 -13.72
CA MET A 214 7.87 1.72 -14.53
C MET A 214 7.56 0.96 -15.83
N ASP A 215 8.57 0.40 -16.49
CA ASP A 215 8.39 -0.39 -17.69
C ASP A 215 7.56 -1.65 -17.40
N ILE A 216 7.87 -2.35 -16.32
CA ILE A 216 7.10 -3.52 -15.87
C ILE A 216 5.68 -3.11 -15.47
N GLU A 217 5.49 -2.03 -14.70
CA GLU A 217 4.16 -1.54 -14.35
C GLU A 217 3.32 -1.22 -15.60
N SER A 218 3.93 -0.66 -16.63
CA SER A 218 3.27 -0.35 -17.90
C SER A 218 2.78 -1.62 -18.61
N VAL A 219 3.66 -2.63 -18.74
CA VAL A 219 3.31 -3.91 -19.37
C VAL A 219 2.23 -4.66 -18.58
N VAL A 220 2.35 -4.66 -17.25
CA VAL A 220 1.42 -5.36 -16.36
C VAL A 220 0.09 -4.59 -16.20
N ALA A 221 0.07 -3.27 -16.43
CA ALA A 221 -1.14 -2.45 -16.27
C ALA A 221 -2.30 -2.92 -17.18
N SER A 222 -1.99 -3.29 -18.44
CA SER A 222 -2.97 -3.84 -19.37
C SER A 222 -3.57 -5.14 -18.84
N ASN A 223 -2.74 -6.06 -18.38
CA ASN A 223 -3.18 -7.36 -17.84
C ASN A 223 -3.98 -7.21 -16.54
N LYS A 224 -3.62 -6.24 -15.68
CA LYS A 224 -4.40 -5.91 -14.47
C LYS A 224 -5.78 -5.34 -14.83
N MET A 225 -5.86 -4.52 -15.86
CA MET A 225 -7.13 -3.98 -16.35
C MET A 225 -8.01 -5.10 -16.90
N GLU A 226 -7.47 -6.00 -17.72
CA GLU A 226 -8.17 -7.16 -18.25
C GLU A 226 -8.68 -8.07 -17.12
N GLN A 227 -7.85 -8.37 -16.11
CA GLN A 227 -8.26 -9.14 -14.93
C GLN A 227 -9.41 -8.46 -14.18
N ASN A 228 -9.36 -7.14 -13.99
CA ASN A 228 -10.43 -6.41 -13.33
C ASN A 228 -11.75 -6.49 -14.12
N ILE A 229 -11.69 -6.37 -15.45
CA ILE A 229 -12.87 -6.51 -16.32
C ILE A 229 -13.46 -7.92 -16.20
N MET A 230 -12.62 -8.96 -16.23
CA MET A 230 -13.03 -10.36 -16.08
C MET A 230 -13.75 -10.63 -14.76
N ILE A 231 -13.41 -9.91 -13.68
CA ILE A 231 -14.07 -10.05 -12.37
C ILE A 231 -15.38 -9.27 -12.32
N VAL A 232 -15.42 -8.06 -12.88
CA VAL A 232 -16.58 -7.16 -12.80
C VAL A 232 -17.68 -7.61 -13.75
N LEU A 233 -17.33 -8.13 -14.93
CA LEU A 233 -18.28 -8.51 -15.98
C LEU A 233 -19.31 -9.57 -15.54
N PRO A 234 -18.95 -10.69 -14.88
CA PRO A 234 -19.93 -11.66 -14.39
C PRO A 234 -20.87 -11.08 -13.33
N ILE A 235 -20.35 -10.18 -12.46
CA ILE A 235 -21.19 -9.52 -11.44
C ILE A 235 -22.25 -8.64 -12.10
N LEU A 236 -21.85 -7.85 -13.11
CA LEU A 236 -22.77 -7.02 -13.87
C LEU A 236 -23.79 -7.86 -14.66
N LEU A 237 -23.33 -8.97 -15.27
CA LEU A 237 -24.18 -9.87 -16.06
C LEU A 237 -25.25 -10.55 -15.20
N VAL A 238 -24.86 -11.07 -14.02
CA VAL A 238 -25.84 -11.66 -13.07
C VAL A 238 -26.82 -10.59 -12.58
N GLY A 239 -26.36 -9.37 -12.30
CA GLY A 239 -27.22 -8.26 -11.93
C GLY A 239 -28.25 -7.92 -13.03
N PHE A 240 -27.78 -7.82 -14.27
CA PHE A 240 -28.64 -7.55 -15.43
C PHE A 240 -29.67 -8.64 -15.64
N ILE A 241 -29.25 -9.91 -15.61
CA ILE A 241 -30.19 -11.05 -15.80
C ILE A 241 -31.27 -11.07 -14.69
N LYS A 242 -30.88 -10.87 -13.43
CA LYS A 242 -31.84 -10.82 -12.31
C LYS A 242 -32.85 -9.68 -12.42
N MET A 243 -32.44 -8.55 -13.04
CA MET A 243 -33.34 -7.42 -13.26
C MET A 243 -34.31 -7.66 -14.45
N THR A 244 -33.84 -8.39 -15.47
CA THR A 244 -34.62 -8.56 -16.72
C THR A 244 -35.54 -9.78 -16.68
N SER A 245 -35.16 -10.84 -15.95
CA SER A 245 -35.86 -12.12 -15.94
C SER A 245 -36.21 -12.57 -14.52
N PRO A 246 -37.44 -12.32 -14.02
CA PRO A 246 -37.88 -12.75 -12.69
C PRO A 246 -37.81 -14.27 -12.48
N GLU A 247 -38.08 -15.05 -13.54
CA GLU A 247 -38.01 -16.53 -13.50
C GLU A 247 -36.56 -17.00 -13.26
N PHE A 248 -35.58 -16.35 -13.90
CA PHE A 248 -34.18 -16.65 -13.68
C PHE A 248 -33.75 -16.27 -12.24
N ALA A 249 -34.27 -15.14 -11.73
CA ALA A 249 -34.01 -14.71 -10.37
C ALA A 249 -34.49 -15.72 -9.32
N SER A 250 -35.64 -16.40 -9.56
CA SER A 250 -36.14 -17.44 -8.66
C SER A 250 -35.28 -18.70 -8.65
N ASN A 251 -34.68 -19.08 -9.78
CA ASN A 251 -33.79 -20.23 -9.87
C ASN A 251 -32.48 -20.03 -9.06
N PHE A 252 -31.97 -18.80 -8.91
CA PHE A 252 -30.84 -18.52 -8.02
C PHE A 252 -31.18 -18.77 -6.55
N ALA A 253 -32.41 -18.66 -6.15
CA ALA A 253 -32.90 -18.88 -4.80
C ALA A 253 -33.21 -20.36 -4.51
N SER A 254 -33.21 -21.24 -5.51
CA SER A 254 -33.37 -22.69 -5.34
C SER A 254 -32.15 -23.34 -4.71
N GLY A 255 -32.30 -24.52 -4.09
CA GLY A 255 -31.19 -25.25 -3.45
C GLY A 255 -30.04 -25.56 -4.44
N SER A 256 -30.38 -25.95 -5.67
CA SER A 256 -29.40 -26.20 -6.74
C SER A 256 -28.74 -24.91 -7.22
N GLY A 257 -29.50 -23.82 -7.33
CA GLY A 257 -28.98 -22.50 -7.69
C GLY A 257 -27.95 -21.95 -6.68
N ILE A 258 -28.24 -22.11 -5.38
CA ILE A 258 -27.32 -21.72 -4.29
C ILE A 258 -26.00 -22.50 -4.38
N ALA A 259 -26.11 -23.83 -4.56
CA ALA A 259 -24.93 -24.68 -4.69
C ALA A 259 -24.08 -24.27 -5.91
N ALA A 260 -24.71 -24.10 -7.08
CA ALA A 260 -24.03 -23.66 -8.31
C ALA A 260 -23.38 -22.29 -8.16
N THR A 261 -24.09 -21.31 -7.57
CA THR A 261 -23.58 -19.95 -7.34
C THR A 261 -22.40 -19.96 -6.37
N THR A 262 -22.45 -20.76 -5.30
CA THR A 262 -21.37 -20.87 -4.32
C THR A 262 -20.11 -21.47 -4.94
N ILE A 263 -20.27 -22.53 -5.77
CA ILE A 263 -19.15 -23.13 -6.50
C ILE A 263 -18.56 -22.11 -7.49
N ALA A 264 -19.40 -21.41 -8.25
CA ALA A 264 -18.95 -20.38 -9.20
C ALA A 264 -18.17 -19.26 -8.50
N ILE A 265 -18.67 -18.72 -7.38
CA ILE A 265 -17.96 -17.71 -6.58
C ILE A 265 -16.63 -18.28 -6.08
N GLY A 266 -16.59 -19.53 -5.60
CA GLY A 266 -15.35 -20.19 -5.19
C GLY A 266 -14.32 -20.26 -6.32
N CYS A 267 -14.72 -20.63 -7.53
CA CYS A 267 -13.87 -20.65 -8.72
C CYS A 267 -13.36 -19.22 -9.07
N PHE A 268 -14.23 -18.20 -9.01
CA PHE A 268 -13.84 -16.82 -9.27
C PHE A 268 -12.83 -16.28 -8.23
N VAL A 269 -13.04 -16.59 -6.97
CA VAL A 269 -12.09 -16.22 -5.90
C VAL A 269 -10.75 -16.91 -6.12
N ALA A 270 -10.73 -18.20 -6.44
CA ALA A 270 -9.50 -18.94 -6.75
C ALA A 270 -8.78 -18.34 -7.98
N ALA A 271 -9.51 -18.09 -9.07
CA ALA A 271 -8.97 -17.44 -10.27
C ALA A 271 -8.37 -16.06 -9.99
N TYR A 272 -9.04 -15.25 -9.15
CA TYR A 272 -8.52 -13.96 -8.73
C TYR A 272 -7.19 -14.06 -7.98
N PHE A 273 -7.07 -14.97 -7.01
CA PHE A 273 -5.82 -15.17 -6.27
C PHE A 273 -4.69 -15.69 -7.15
N ILE A 274 -4.99 -16.60 -8.08
CA ILE A 274 -4.02 -17.12 -9.05
C ILE A 274 -3.55 -15.97 -9.95
N GLY A 275 -4.47 -15.21 -10.53
CA GLY A 275 -4.17 -14.06 -11.37
C GLY A 275 -3.34 -12.99 -10.64
N GLN A 276 -3.70 -12.63 -9.41
CA GLN A 276 -2.88 -11.73 -8.60
C GLN A 276 -1.46 -12.25 -8.36
N LYS A 277 -1.32 -13.56 -8.11
CA LYS A 277 0.00 -14.17 -7.87
C LYS A 277 0.88 -14.17 -9.11
N ILE A 278 0.27 -14.32 -10.29
CA ILE A 278 0.99 -14.27 -11.58
C ILE A 278 1.42 -12.83 -11.89
N LEU A 279 0.56 -11.85 -11.60
CA LEU A 279 0.81 -10.43 -11.88
C LEU A 279 1.66 -9.72 -10.80
N ASP A 280 1.87 -10.33 -9.62
CA ASP A 280 2.69 -9.79 -8.53
C ASP A 280 4.16 -10.17 -8.77
N ILE A 281 4.76 -9.54 -9.77
CA ILE A 281 6.21 -9.68 -10.06
C ILE A 281 6.94 -8.88 -8.98
N LYS A 282 7.58 -9.59 -8.05
CA LYS A 282 8.48 -8.98 -7.05
C LYS A 282 9.84 -8.73 -7.70
N LEU A 283 10.19 -7.47 -7.81
CA LEU A 283 11.53 -6.98 -8.15
C LEU A 283 12.40 -6.81 -6.91
#